data_7e5100908fc9e9d4c6852166ea23f98e
#
_entry.id   7e5100908fc9e9d4c6852166ea23f98e
#
_cell.length_a   1.000
_cell.length_b   1.000
_cell.length_c   1.000
_cell.angle_alpha   90.00
_cell.angle_beta   90.00
_cell.angle_gamma   90.00
#
_symmetry.space_group_name_H-M   'P 1'
#
loop_
_entity.id
_entity.type
_entity.pdbx_description
1 polymer ?
#
loop_
_entity_poly.entity_id
_entity_poly.type
_entity_poly.pdbx_seq_one_letter_code
_entity_poly.pdbx_strand_id
1 'polypeptide(L)' 'MSKTQAADYIGVSRATFDNYVRDGFIPKGVHIEGFKELRWYKSDLDLYLTNKNAGLA' A
#
# COMPACT_ATOMS: atom_id res chain seq x y z
N MET A 1 2.31 3.31 8.09
CA MET A 1 1.85 1.92 8.32
C MET A 1 2.89 0.91 7.89
N SER A 2 3.01 -0.20 8.61
CA SER A 2 3.83 -1.33 8.16
C SER A 2 3.14 -2.03 6.97
N LYS A 3 3.85 -2.97 6.34
CA LYS A 3 3.26 -3.76 5.24
C LYS A 3 1.99 -4.48 5.69
N THR A 4 2.02 -5.13 6.85
CA THR A 4 0.87 -5.85 7.37
C THR A 4 -0.31 -4.91 7.61
N GLN A 5 -0.05 -3.77 8.25
CA GLN A 5 -1.09 -2.78 8.50
C GLN A 5 -1.65 -2.21 7.20
N ALA A 6 -0.78 -1.93 6.24
CA ALA A 6 -1.19 -1.39 4.94
C ALA A 6 -2.04 -2.39 4.18
N ALA A 7 -1.65 -3.67 4.18
CA ALA A 7 -2.43 -4.72 3.52
C ALA A 7 -3.81 -4.85 4.17
N ASP A 8 -3.87 -4.86 5.49
CA ASP A 8 -5.15 -4.90 6.22
C ASP A 8 -6.01 -3.70 5.91
N TYR A 9 -5.39 -2.52 5.81
CA TYR A 9 -6.11 -1.28 5.54
C TYR A 9 -6.85 -1.33 4.20
N ILE A 10 -6.21 -1.89 3.17
CA ILE A 10 -6.83 -1.99 1.85
C ILE A 10 -7.57 -3.32 1.64
N GLY A 11 -7.52 -4.24 2.62
CA GLY A 11 -8.31 -5.46 2.60
C GLY A 11 -7.74 -6.59 1.76
N VAL A 12 -6.42 -6.70 1.66
CA VAL A 12 -5.77 -7.77 0.90
C VAL A 12 -4.74 -8.50 1.76
N SER A 13 -4.31 -9.67 1.29
CA SER A 13 -3.23 -10.41 1.95
C SER A 13 -1.89 -9.72 1.71
N ARG A 14 -0.88 -10.04 2.53
CA ARG A 14 0.46 -9.50 2.35
C ARG A 14 1.04 -9.87 0.99
N ALA A 15 0.81 -11.10 0.54
CA ALA A 15 1.30 -11.54 -0.77
C ALA A 15 0.65 -10.73 -1.90
N THR A 16 -0.65 -10.49 -1.82
CA THR A 16 -1.34 -9.66 -2.81
C THR A 16 -0.84 -8.22 -2.75
N PHE A 17 -0.62 -7.70 -1.55
CA PHE A 17 -0.06 -6.36 -1.38
C PHE A 17 1.32 -6.25 -2.06
N ASP A 18 2.18 -7.23 -1.85
CA ASP A 18 3.49 -7.25 -2.50
C ASP A 18 3.37 -7.25 -4.03
N ASN A 19 2.43 -8.01 -4.57
CA ASN A 19 2.19 -8.04 -6.01
C ASN A 19 1.74 -6.68 -6.52
N TYR A 20 0.88 -6.00 -5.79
CA TYR A 20 0.39 -4.67 -6.18
C TYR A 20 1.51 -3.64 -6.18
N VAL A 21 2.41 -3.70 -5.19
CA VAL A 21 3.57 -2.81 -5.15
C VAL A 21 4.49 -3.10 -6.33
N ARG A 22 4.75 -4.38 -6.60
CA ARG A 22 5.61 -4.78 -7.72
C ARG A 22 5.04 -4.33 -9.05
N ASP A 23 3.73 -4.42 -9.23
CA ASP A 23 3.06 -4.09 -10.48
C ASP A 23 2.81 -2.58 -10.64
N GLY A 24 3.10 -1.80 -9.61
CA GLY A 24 2.97 -0.34 -9.69
C GLY A 24 1.61 0.21 -9.30
N PHE A 25 0.70 -0.62 -8.80
CA PHE A 25 -0.63 -0.15 -8.36
C PHE A 25 -0.55 0.59 -7.04
N ILE A 26 0.42 0.24 -6.19
CA ILE A 26 0.63 0.87 -4.90
C ILE A 26 2.06 1.41 -4.88
N PRO A 27 2.29 2.64 -4.40
CA PRO A 27 3.64 3.18 -4.31
C PRO A 27 4.53 2.30 -3.46
N LYS A 28 5.81 2.26 -3.77
CA LYS A 28 6.79 1.58 -2.94
C LYS A 28 6.84 2.25 -1.58
N GLY A 29 7.01 1.44 -0.54
CA GLY A 29 7.13 1.98 0.79
C GLY A 29 8.33 2.91 0.92
N VAL A 30 8.29 3.80 1.91
CA VAL A 30 9.38 4.72 2.19
C VAL A 30 10.21 4.20 3.35
N HIS A 31 11.50 4.48 3.29
CA HIS A 31 12.41 4.11 4.35
C HIS A 31 12.52 5.29 5.32
N ILE A 32 12.05 5.09 6.55
CA ILE A 32 12.07 6.12 7.56
C ILE A 32 13.25 5.87 8.50
N GLU A 33 14.03 6.91 8.77
CA GLU A 33 15.17 6.80 9.67
C GLU A 33 14.71 6.28 11.03
N GLY A 34 15.44 5.30 11.56
CA GLY A 34 15.10 4.63 12.81
C GLY A 34 14.22 3.41 12.65
N PHE A 35 13.70 3.14 11.47
CA PHE A 35 12.92 1.94 11.19
C PHE A 35 13.65 1.07 10.17
N LYS A 36 13.69 -0.23 10.43
CA LYS A 36 14.35 -1.18 9.54
C LYS A 36 13.49 -1.55 8.35
N GLU A 37 12.17 -1.42 8.49
CA GLU A 37 11.21 -1.84 7.48
C GLU A 37 10.64 -0.64 6.74
N LEU A 38 10.20 -0.89 5.51
CA LEU A 38 9.49 0.11 4.74
C LEU A 38 8.14 0.44 5.38
N ARG A 39 7.72 1.69 5.26
CA ARG A 39 6.46 2.16 5.79
C ARG A 39 5.64 2.79 4.68
N TRP A 40 4.34 2.72 4.80
CA TRP A 40 3.41 3.31 3.83
C TRP A 40 2.60 4.40 4.48
N TYR A 41 2.36 5.49 3.73
CA TYR A 41 1.51 6.56 4.20
C TYR A 41 0.05 6.21 3.93
N LYS A 42 -0.82 6.55 4.87
CA LYS A 42 -2.26 6.35 4.71
C LYS A 42 -2.77 7.07 3.47
N SER A 43 -2.27 8.29 3.21
CA SER A 43 -2.68 9.06 2.04
C SER A 43 -2.41 8.34 0.72
N ASP A 44 -1.28 7.65 0.62
CA ASP A 44 -0.95 6.89 -0.58
C ASP A 44 -1.91 5.72 -0.78
N LEU A 45 -2.28 5.06 0.31
CA LEU A 45 -3.22 3.94 0.25
C LEU A 45 -4.64 4.44 -0.07
N ASP A 46 -5.03 5.57 0.47
CA ASP A 46 -6.32 6.19 0.16
C ASP A 46 -6.41 6.54 -1.32
N LEU A 47 -5.33 7.03 -1.89
CA LEU A 47 -5.27 7.36 -3.31
C LEU A 47 -5.46 6.10 -4.16
N TYR A 48 -4.83 4.99 -3.78
CA TYR A 48 -5.03 3.71 -4.45
C TYR A 48 -6.50 3.28 -4.40
N LEU A 49 -7.13 3.37 -3.23
CA LEU A 49 -8.52 2.99 -3.07
C LEU A 49 -9.45 3.88 -3.92
N THR A 50 -9.17 5.16 -3.96
CA THR A 50 -9.94 6.12 -4.77
C THR A 50 -9.82 5.79 -6.25
N ASN A 51 -8.61 5.53 -6.73
CA ASN A 51 -8.38 5.19 -8.12
C ASN A 51 -9.05 3.86 -8.49
N LYS A 52 -9.02 2.88 -7.60
CA LYS A 52 -9.67 1.61 -7.81
C LYS A 52 -11.19 1.78 -7.97
N ASN A 53 -11.79 2.58 -7.10
CA ASN A 53 -13.23 2.84 -7.16
C ASN A 53 -13.59 3.59 -8.44
N ALA A 54 -12.81 4.58 -8.83
CA ALA A 54 -13.02 5.32 -10.06
C ALA A 54 -12.89 4.42 -11.28
N GLY A 55 -11.97 3.47 -11.24
CA GLY A 55 -11.79 2.52 -12.34
C GLY A 55 -12.93 1.54 -12.48
N LEU A 56 -13.72 1.34 -11.44
CA LEU A 56 -14.88 0.46 -11.48
C LEU A 56 -16.15 1.18 -11.94
N ALA A 57 -16.10 2.47 -11.93
CA ALA A 57 -17.20 3.30 -12.41
C ALA A 57 -17.13 3.44 -13.94
#